data_b6b9752d35a56fa092c30bbd1a26c5d7
#
_entry.id   b6b9752d35a56fa092c30bbd1a26c5d7
#
_cell.length_a   1.000
_cell.length_b   1.000
_cell.length_c   1.000
_cell.angle_alpha   90.00
_cell.angle_beta   90.00
_cell.angle_gamma   90.00
#
_symmetry.space_group_name_H-M   'P 1'
#
loop_
_entity.id
_entity.type
_entity.pdbx_description
1 polymer ?
#
loop_
_entity_poly.entity_id
_entity_poly.type
_entity_poly.pdbx_seq_one_letter_code
_entity_poly.pdbx_strand_id
1 'polypeptide(L)'
;MSTLSAFAVSPEAQGLIDRAAADCSSFEIGGFNVGEAVSEIELGSQFGKVSAELVDESKYACSSAASLYCGSGGCMLNLIVDGTVTAWQATGWRIVDWGPDRILLIGRDGGWCGGAGAEVCYEALVWSNDRLLTVGPAPETQ
;
A
#
# COMPACT_ATOMS: atom_id res chain seq x y z
N MET A 1 -21.41 -13.49 23.98
CA MET A 1 -21.39 -13.30 22.51
C MET A 1 -20.27 -12.34 22.17
N SER A 2 -19.24 -12.86 21.52
CA SER A 2 -18.16 -12.00 21.02
C SER A 2 -18.69 -11.25 19.82
N THR A 3 -18.97 -9.97 19.98
CA THR A 3 -19.17 -9.10 18.82
C THR A 3 -17.81 -8.94 18.16
N LEU A 4 -17.62 -9.63 17.03
CA LEU A 4 -16.55 -9.31 16.11
C LEU A 4 -16.79 -7.86 15.66
N SER A 5 -16.03 -6.93 16.21
CA SER A 5 -16.02 -5.57 15.69
C SER A 5 -15.51 -5.67 14.26
N ALA A 6 -16.43 -5.50 13.30
CA ALA A 6 -16.03 -5.36 11.92
C ALA A 6 -15.09 -4.15 11.85
N PHE A 7 -13.89 -4.35 11.33
CA PHE A 7 -12.93 -3.27 11.07
C PHE A 7 -13.59 -2.24 10.16
N ALA A 8 -13.79 -1.04 10.67
CA ALA A 8 -14.40 0.03 9.89
C ALA A 8 -13.34 0.68 9.00
N VAL A 9 -13.56 0.61 7.71
CA VAL A 9 -12.71 1.25 6.70
C VAL A 9 -12.81 2.76 6.85
N SER A 10 -11.70 3.47 6.81
CA SER A 10 -11.68 4.93 6.87
C SER A 10 -12.36 5.55 5.65
N PRO A 11 -12.82 6.82 5.74
CA PRO A 11 -13.36 7.54 4.58
C PRO A 11 -12.38 7.59 3.40
N GLU A 12 -11.10 7.74 3.68
CA GLU A 12 -10.05 7.77 2.66
C GLU A 12 -9.92 6.43 1.94
N ALA A 13 -9.89 5.33 2.70
CA ALA A 13 -9.86 3.98 2.11
C ALA A 13 -11.14 3.69 1.34
N GLN A 14 -12.30 4.09 1.86
CA GLN A 14 -13.57 3.91 1.17
C GLN A 14 -13.59 4.66 -0.16
N GLY A 15 -13.04 5.88 -0.19
CA GLY A 15 -12.91 6.65 -1.43
C GLY A 15 -12.06 5.95 -2.48
N LEU A 16 -10.96 5.32 -2.07
CA LEU A 16 -10.11 4.52 -2.96
C LEU A 16 -10.88 3.32 -3.52
N ILE A 17 -11.60 2.62 -2.66
CA ILE A 17 -12.41 1.45 -3.03
C ILE A 17 -13.52 1.86 -4.00
N ASP A 18 -14.23 2.94 -3.71
CA ASP A 18 -15.33 3.43 -4.54
C ASP A 18 -14.85 3.80 -5.94
N ARG A 19 -13.67 4.43 -6.04
CA ARG A 19 -13.06 4.75 -7.32
C ARG A 19 -12.71 3.51 -8.11
N ALA A 20 -12.09 2.53 -7.44
CA ALA A 20 -11.74 1.26 -8.07
C ALA A 20 -12.98 0.51 -8.55
N ALA A 21 -14.05 0.51 -7.75
CA ALA A 21 -15.32 -0.11 -8.13
C ALA A 21 -15.95 0.58 -9.35
N ALA A 22 -15.90 1.92 -9.39
CA ALA A 22 -16.40 2.70 -10.53
C ALA A 22 -15.62 2.42 -11.81
N ASP A 23 -14.29 2.34 -11.70
CA ASP A 23 -13.42 2.00 -12.83
C ASP A 23 -13.75 0.59 -13.36
N CYS A 24 -13.95 -0.36 -12.47
CA CYS A 24 -14.34 -1.73 -12.87
C CYS A 24 -15.70 -1.76 -13.57
N SER A 25 -16.70 -1.07 -13.02
CA SER A 25 -18.04 -1.07 -13.61
C SER A 25 -18.09 -0.36 -14.96
N SER A 26 -17.15 0.54 -15.24
CA SER A 26 -17.03 1.20 -16.55
C SER A 26 -16.45 0.28 -17.62
N PHE A 27 -15.84 -0.84 -17.23
CA PHE A 27 -15.27 -1.85 -18.14
C PHE A 27 -16.27 -3.01 -18.32
N GLU A 28 -17.12 -2.92 -19.34
CA GLU A 28 -18.07 -3.98 -19.70
C GLU A 28 -18.96 -4.43 -18.53
N ILE A 29 -19.35 -3.48 -17.67
CA ILE A 29 -20.19 -3.74 -16.48
C ILE A 29 -19.54 -4.81 -15.58
N GLY A 30 -18.27 -4.62 -15.25
CA GLY A 30 -17.53 -5.54 -14.40
C GLY A 30 -18.00 -5.52 -12.95
N GLY A 31 -17.91 -6.69 -12.31
CA GLY A 31 -18.14 -6.86 -10.86
C GLY A 31 -16.82 -6.66 -10.11
N PHE A 32 -16.83 -5.73 -9.16
CA PHE A 32 -15.66 -5.42 -8.35
C PHE A 32 -15.66 -6.22 -7.05
N ASN A 33 -14.48 -6.71 -6.68
CA ASN A 33 -14.26 -7.36 -5.39
C ASN A 33 -13.04 -6.74 -4.71
N VAL A 34 -13.26 -6.19 -3.52
CA VAL A 34 -12.18 -5.57 -2.73
C VAL A 34 -11.19 -6.61 -2.18
N GLY A 35 -11.64 -7.84 -1.97
CA GLY A 35 -10.79 -8.89 -1.41
C GLY A 35 -10.22 -8.51 -0.04
N GLU A 36 -8.97 -8.88 0.17
CA GLU A 36 -8.22 -8.56 1.40
C GLU A 36 -7.31 -7.34 1.21
N ALA A 37 -7.76 -6.35 0.43
CA ALA A 37 -6.96 -5.18 0.12
C ALA A 37 -6.66 -4.30 1.32
N VAL A 38 -7.61 -4.19 2.26
CA VAL A 38 -7.49 -3.29 3.40
C VAL A 38 -6.94 -4.02 4.62
N SER A 39 -5.85 -3.50 5.17
CA SER A 39 -5.22 -4.03 6.39
C SER A 39 -4.97 -2.89 7.37
N GLU A 40 -5.18 -3.17 8.65
CA GLU A 40 -4.74 -2.27 9.71
C GLU A 40 -3.35 -2.71 10.16
N ILE A 41 -2.41 -1.76 10.20
CA ILE A 41 -1.03 -2.00 10.63
C ILE A 41 -0.62 -0.99 11.69
N GLU A 42 0.40 -1.34 12.46
CA GLU A 42 1.06 -0.42 13.37
C GLU A 42 2.46 -0.15 12.85
N LEU A 43 2.83 1.11 12.78
CA LEU A 43 4.19 1.56 12.50
C LEU A 43 4.75 2.28 13.71
N GLY A 44 6.05 2.24 13.90
CA GLY A 44 6.61 2.95 15.03
C GLY A 44 8.07 2.72 15.27
N SER A 45 8.55 3.45 16.25
CA SER A 45 9.89 3.37 16.77
C SER A 45 9.84 3.60 18.28
N GLN A 46 11.00 3.66 18.92
CA GLN A 46 11.09 4.08 20.32
C GLN A 46 10.56 5.51 20.52
N PHE A 47 10.41 6.30 19.46
CA PHE A 47 9.96 7.70 19.51
C PHE A 47 8.46 7.85 19.20
N GLY A 48 7.71 6.79 19.19
CA GLY A 48 6.27 6.83 19.00
C GLY A 48 5.77 5.77 18.04
N LYS A 49 4.49 5.45 18.20
CA LYS A 49 3.77 4.48 17.38
C LYS A 49 2.53 5.11 16.77
N VAL A 50 2.12 4.63 15.62
CA VAL A 50 0.91 5.07 14.95
C VAL A 50 0.19 3.88 14.35
N SER A 51 -1.13 3.89 14.43
CA SER A 51 -1.99 2.98 13.69
C SER A 51 -2.18 3.52 12.29
N ALA A 52 -2.00 2.68 11.30
CA ALA A 52 -2.13 3.05 9.90
C ALA A 52 -3.00 2.04 9.17
N GLU A 53 -3.51 2.44 8.04
CA GLU A 53 -4.32 1.59 7.17
C GLU A 53 -3.59 1.44 5.84
N LEU A 54 -3.44 0.20 5.38
CA LEU A 54 -2.90 -0.10 4.05
C LEU A 54 -4.03 -0.53 3.13
N VAL A 55 -4.04 0.03 1.93
CA VAL A 55 -4.91 -0.42 0.86
C VAL A 55 -4.02 -0.91 -0.28
N ASP A 56 -3.95 -2.23 -0.42
CA ASP A 56 -3.14 -2.91 -1.42
C ASP A 56 -4.00 -3.25 -2.63
N GLU A 57 -3.86 -2.47 -3.69
CA GLU A 57 -4.69 -2.62 -4.88
C GLU A 57 -4.38 -3.89 -5.68
N SER A 58 -3.30 -4.60 -5.34
CA SER A 58 -3.04 -5.92 -5.94
C SER A 58 -4.07 -6.97 -5.53
N LYS A 59 -4.80 -6.71 -4.46
CA LYS A 59 -5.86 -7.61 -3.94
C LYS A 59 -7.23 -7.33 -4.56
N TYR A 60 -7.38 -6.22 -5.27
CA TYR A 60 -8.60 -5.91 -5.99
C TYR A 60 -8.80 -6.89 -7.16
N ALA A 61 -10.04 -7.22 -7.42
CA ALA A 61 -10.42 -8.00 -8.60
C ALA A 61 -11.56 -7.33 -9.33
N CYS A 62 -11.47 -7.30 -10.66
CA CYS A 62 -12.53 -6.87 -11.54
C CYS A 62 -12.86 -8.00 -12.50
N SER A 63 -14.11 -8.43 -12.54
CA SER A 63 -14.52 -9.60 -13.33
C SER A 63 -14.34 -9.40 -14.84
N SER A 64 -14.33 -8.16 -15.33
CA SER A 64 -14.23 -7.82 -16.74
C SER A 64 -12.81 -7.41 -17.18
N ALA A 65 -11.89 -7.19 -16.23
CA ALA A 65 -10.54 -6.71 -16.55
C ALA A 65 -9.54 -7.21 -15.50
N ALA A 66 -8.87 -8.31 -15.76
CA ALA A 66 -8.01 -9.00 -14.80
C ALA A 66 -6.81 -8.17 -14.33
N SER A 67 -6.32 -7.22 -15.12
CA SER A 67 -5.14 -6.42 -14.81
C SER A 67 -5.44 -4.92 -14.75
N LEU A 68 -6.65 -4.56 -14.38
CA LEU A 68 -7.08 -3.15 -14.37
C LEU A 68 -6.26 -2.30 -13.39
N TYR A 69 -5.86 -2.86 -12.26
CA TYR A 69 -5.25 -2.11 -11.16
C TYR A 69 -3.73 -2.20 -11.10
N CYS A 70 -3.14 -3.03 -11.95
CA CYS A 70 -1.70 -3.30 -11.91
C CYS A 70 -1.05 -3.10 -13.27
N GLY A 71 0.18 -2.59 -13.27
CA GLY A 71 1.02 -2.47 -14.45
C GLY A 71 2.28 -3.32 -14.32
N SER A 72 3.22 -3.14 -15.25
CA SER A 72 4.50 -3.86 -15.25
C SER A 72 5.36 -3.53 -14.03
N GLY A 73 5.19 -2.35 -13.44
CA GLY A 73 5.91 -1.92 -12.23
C GLY A 73 5.22 -2.29 -10.93
N GLY A 74 4.10 -3.02 -10.98
CA GLY A 74 3.33 -3.43 -9.82
C GLY A 74 1.97 -2.75 -9.72
N CYS A 75 1.41 -2.76 -8.53
CA CYS A 75 0.12 -2.19 -8.21
C CYS A 75 0.26 -1.06 -7.19
N MET A 76 -0.72 -0.19 -7.10
CA MET A 76 -0.66 0.88 -6.10
C MET A 76 -0.82 0.31 -4.70
N LEU A 77 0.02 0.77 -3.80
CA LEU A 77 -0.07 0.54 -2.36
C LEU A 77 -0.29 1.89 -1.70
N ASN A 78 -1.38 2.01 -0.97
CA ASN A 78 -1.76 3.25 -0.32
C ASN A 78 -1.62 3.10 1.19
N LEU A 79 -0.92 4.03 1.81
CA LEU A 79 -0.79 4.11 3.27
C LEU A 79 -1.56 5.32 3.76
N ILE A 80 -2.46 5.10 4.71
CA ILE A 80 -3.30 6.14 5.29
C ILE A 80 -2.94 6.29 6.74
N VAL A 81 -2.46 7.47 7.11
CA VAL A 81 -2.13 7.85 8.48
C VAL A 81 -2.81 9.18 8.78
N ASP A 82 -3.66 9.20 9.79
CA ASP A 82 -4.38 10.41 10.23
C ASP A 82 -5.03 11.17 9.06
N GLY A 83 -5.71 10.44 8.16
CA GLY A 83 -6.39 11.01 7.01
C GLY A 83 -5.49 11.39 5.82
N THR A 84 -4.19 11.23 5.95
CA THR A 84 -3.24 11.51 4.87
C THR A 84 -2.93 10.24 4.10
N VAL A 85 -3.15 10.27 2.79
CA VAL A 85 -2.88 9.15 1.89
C VAL A 85 -1.54 9.37 1.18
N THR A 86 -0.64 8.41 1.33
CA THR A 86 0.59 8.35 0.55
C THR A 86 0.58 7.07 -0.27
N ALA A 87 0.94 7.14 -1.55
CA ALA A 87 0.82 6.00 -2.46
C ALA A 87 2.13 5.73 -3.21
N TRP A 88 2.41 4.45 -3.41
CA TRP A 88 3.56 3.97 -4.19
C TRP A 88 3.09 2.89 -5.15
N GLN A 89 3.67 2.86 -6.33
CA GLN A 89 3.58 1.66 -7.17
C GLN A 89 4.54 0.62 -6.58
N ALA A 90 4.02 -0.53 -6.21
CA ALA A 90 4.78 -1.54 -5.46
C ALA A 90 4.60 -2.93 -6.05
N THR A 91 5.65 -3.73 -5.97
CA THR A 91 5.62 -5.15 -6.34
C THR A 91 5.24 -6.05 -5.15
N GLY A 92 5.24 -5.49 -3.96
CA GLY A 92 4.86 -6.16 -2.72
C GLY A 92 5.24 -5.33 -1.51
N TRP A 93 4.89 -5.82 -0.35
CA TRP A 93 5.22 -5.15 0.90
C TRP A 93 5.32 -6.14 2.05
N ARG A 94 6.01 -5.72 3.12
CA ARG A 94 6.17 -6.52 4.33
C ARG A 94 6.37 -5.62 5.53
N ILE A 95 5.85 -6.02 6.68
CA ILE A 95 6.18 -5.42 7.98
C ILE A 95 7.38 -6.15 8.56
N VAL A 96 8.37 -5.39 9.03
CA VAL A 96 9.59 -5.91 9.65
C VAL A 96 9.76 -5.28 11.02
N ASP A 97 9.94 -6.14 12.04
CA ASP A 97 10.29 -5.70 13.37
C ASP A 97 11.81 -5.72 13.53
N TRP A 98 12.38 -4.58 13.88
CA TRP A 98 13.81 -4.42 14.09
C TRP A 98 14.05 -3.71 15.43
N GLY A 99 14.30 -4.48 16.48
CA GLY A 99 14.37 -3.92 17.83
C GLY A 99 13.06 -3.24 18.22
N PRO A 100 13.08 -1.97 18.64
CA PRO A 100 11.86 -1.24 18.96
C PRO A 100 11.12 -0.72 17.72
N ASP A 101 11.70 -0.86 16.55
CA ASP A 101 11.17 -0.27 15.32
C ASP A 101 10.27 -1.28 14.58
N ARG A 102 9.15 -0.78 14.09
CA ARG A 102 8.26 -1.53 13.21
C ARG A 102 8.18 -0.80 11.87
N ILE A 103 8.73 -1.43 10.85
CA ILE A 103 9.08 -0.82 9.57
C ILE A 103 8.22 -1.43 8.48
N LEU A 104 7.71 -0.59 7.58
CA LEU A 104 7.07 -1.05 6.35
C LEU A 104 8.12 -1.08 5.24
N LEU A 105 8.40 -2.27 4.72
CA LEU A 105 9.22 -2.45 3.52
C LEU A 105 8.33 -2.54 2.30
N ILE A 106 8.65 -1.75 1.28
CA ILE A 106 7.95 -1.73 0.00
C ILE A 106 8.91 -2.22 -1.07
N GLY A 107 8.49 -3.25 -1.83
CA GLY A 107 9.20 -3.67 -3.03
C GLY A 107 8.89 -2.73 -4.18
N ARG A 108 9.92 -2.20 -4.83
CA ARG A 108 9.78 -1.31 -5.98
C ARG A 108 10.36 -1.96 -7.23
N ASP A 109 9.76 -1.67 -8.37
CA ASP A 109 10.35 -2.00 -9.67
C ASP A 109 11.74 -1.38 -9.76
N GLY A 110 12.70 -2.10 -10.35
CA GLY A 110 14.09 -1.65 -10.43
C GLY A 110 14.29 -0.33 -11.14
N GLY A 111 13.37 0.06 -12.02
CA GLY A 111 13.39 1.36 -12.66
C GLY A 111 13.34 2.55 -11.67
N TRP A 112 12.74 2.36 -10.50
CA TRP A 112 12.72 3.37 -9.45
C TRP A 112 14.07 3.54 -8.75
N CYS A 113 14.97 2.58 -8.92
CA CYS A 113 16.27 2.53 -8.26
C CYS A 113 17.43 2.64 -9.25
N GLY A 114 17.15 3.05 -10.48
CA GLY A 114 18.17 3.21 -11.54
C GLY A 114 18.58 1.90 -12.21
N GLY A 115 17.91 0.79 -11.93
CA GLY A 115 18.20 -0.52 -12.50
C GLY A 115 17.17 -0.96 -13.53
N ALA A 116 17.25 -2.23 -13.93
CA ALA A 116 16.26 -2.86 -14.79
C ALA A 116 15.00 -3.23 -14.00
N GLY A 117 13.84 -3.26 -14.65
CA GLY A 117 12.56 -3.50 -13.99
C GLY A 117 12.49 -4.80 -13.20
N ALA A 118 13.15 -5.86 -13.69
CA ALA A 118 13.19 -7.15 -13.01
C ALA A 118 14.07 -7.16 -11.74
N GLU A 119 14.88 -6.15 -11.53
CA GLU A 119 15.75 -6.02 -10.37
C GLU A 119 15.02 -5.25 -9.28
N VAL A 120 14.23 -5.97 -8.47
CA VAL A 120 13.45 -5.35 -7.39
C VAL A 120 14.38 -4.69 -6.38
N CYS A 121 14.07 -3.45 -6.04
CA CYS A 121 14.69 -2.75 -4.91
C CYS A 121 13.66 -2.52 -3.81
N TYR A 122 14.12 -2.08 -2.64
CA TYR A 122 13.26 -1.90 -1.49
C TYR A 122 13.35 -0.50 -0.93
N GLU A 123 12.21 0.00 -0.50
CA GLU A 123 12.09 1.27 0.20
C GLU A 123 11.54 0.99 1.59
N ALA A 124 12.20 1.54 2.61
CA ALA A 124 11.77 1.37 4.00
C ALA A 124 11.04 2.62 4.48
N LEU A 125 9.89 2.42 5.12
CA LEU A 125 9.12 3.49 5.71
C LEU A 125 9.16 3.35 7.23
N VAL A 126 9.56 4.42 7.90
CA VAL A 126 9.70 4.48 9.34
C VAL A 126 8.87 5.65 9.86
N TRP A 127 8.09 5.39 10.92
CA TRP A 127 7.36 6.44 11.62
C TRP A 127 8.19 6.91 12.82
N SER A 128 8.52 8.19 12.84
CA SER A 128 9.30 8.76 13.93
C SER A 128 8.95 10.24 14.12
N ASN A 129 8.73 10.65 15.35
CA ASN A 129 8.38 12.04 15.70
C ASN A 129 7.18 12.57 14.89
N ASP A 130 6.11 11.80 14.83
CA ASP A 130 4.88 12.13 14.10
C ASP A 130 5.09 12.39 12.60
N ARG A 131 6.11 11.77 12.03
CA ARG A 131 6.45 11.90 10.62
C ARG A 131 6.75 10.56 9.99
N LEU A 132 6.35 10.42 8.73
CA LEU A 132 6.72 9.28 7.91
C LEU A 132 8.03 9.61 7.20
N LEU A 133 9.06 8.82 7.49
CA LEU A 133 10.36 8.92 6.85
C LEU A 133 10.53 7.76 5.89
N THR A 134 11.05 8.05 4.71
CA THR A 134 11.35 7.02 3.72
C THR A 134 12.85 6.92 3.53
N VAL A 135 13.34 5.67 3.50
CA VAL A 135 14.74 5.37 3.21
C VAL A 135 14.75 4.37 2.07
N GLY A 136 15.27 4.78 0.95
CA GLY A 136 15.42 3.94 -0.23
C GLY A 136 16.80 4.10 -0.84
N PRO A 137 17.18 3.19 -1.76
CA PRO A 137 18.41 3.39 -2.51
C PRO A 137 18.31 4.68 -3.31
N ALA A 138 19.32 5.51 -3.23
CA ALA A 138 19.40 6.69 -4.06
C ALA A 138 19.54 6.25 -5.52
N PRO A 139 18.74 6.83 -6.46
CA PRO A 139 18.98 6.57 -7.86
C PRO A 139 20.40 7.00 -8.21
N GLU A 140 21.11 6.17 -8.99
CA GLU A 140 22.43 6.55 -9.47
C GLU A 140 22.29 7.81 -10.31
N THR A 141 22.95 8.86 -9.87
CA THR A 141 23.09 10.08 -10.68
C THR A 141 24.07 9.79 -11.81
N GLN A 142 23.56 9.75 -12.99
CA GLN A 142 24.39 9.77 -14.18
C GLN A 142 24.78 11.20 -14.53
#